data_3515b1cfd8c4a15d74d8b8604e039381
#
_entry.id   3515b1cfd8c4a15d74d8b8604e039381
#
_cell.length_a   1.000
_cell.length_b   1.000
_cell.length_c   1.000
_cell.angle_alpha   90.00
_cell.angle_beta   90.00
_cell.angle_gamma   90.00
#
_symmetry.space_group_name_H-M   'P 1'
#
loop_
_entity.id
_entity.type
_entity.pdbx_description
1 polymer ?
#
loop_
_entity_poly.entity_id
_entity_poly.type
_entity_poly.pdbx_seq_one_letter_code
_entity_poly.pdbx_strand_id
1 'polypeptide(L)'
;MNYDAIKKAAEGYRADMAKFLRDMIAIPSESCEEEGVVKRIAAEMEKLGYDKVEFDKLGNVIGWMGEGDKIIAIDSHIDTVGIGNINNWEADPYKGYETEDIIYGRGGSDQEGGMAAATYGARIMKDLDLIPQGYRIMVVGSVQEAVSYTHLRAHETGRNL
;
A
#
# COMPACT_ATOMS: atom_id res chain seq x y z
N MET A 1 0.27 23.33 -11.96
CA MET A 1 -0.36 22.17 -11.27
C MET A 1 -1.46 22.73 -10.37
N ASN A 2 -2.67 22.18 -10.41
CA ASN A 2 -3.80 22.67 -9.58
C ASN A 2 -3.90 21.82 -8.30
N TYR A 3 -3.27 22.27 -7.22
CA TYR A 3 -3.26 21.57 -5.94
C TYR A 3 -4.65 21.47 -5.29
N ASP A 4 -5.53 22.44 -5.51
CA ASP A 4 -6.89 22.40 -4.97
C ASP A 4 -7.72 21.30 -5.62
N ALA A 5 -7.52 21.04 -6.92
CA ALA A 5 -8.17 19.93 -7.61
C ALA A 5 -7.69 18.57 -7.07
N ILE A 6 -6.39 18.44 -6.80
CA ILE A 6 -5.82 17.21 -6.20
C ILE A 6 -6.40 16.98 -4.81
N LYS A 7 -6.42 18.03 -3.96
CA LYS A 7 -6.98 17.95 -2.61
C LYS A 7 -8.46 17.55 -2.65
N LYS A 8 -9.25 18.20 -3.50
CA LYS A 8 -10.67 17.88 -3.66
C LYS A 8 -10.90 16.43 -4.12
N ALA A 9 -10.08 15.94 -5.06
CA ALA A 9 -10.16 14.56 -5.50
C ALA A 9 -9.81 13.58 -4.37
N ALA A 10 -8.74 13.86 -3.60
CA ALA A 10 -8.35 13.06 -2.44
C ALA A 10 -9.45 13.01 -1.37
N GLU A 11 -10.08 14.16 -1.08
CA GLU A 11 -11.21 14.23 -0.16
C GLU A 11 -12.41 13.42 -0.67
N GLY A 12 -12.64 13.40 -1.98
CA GLY A 12 -13.68 12.58 -2.61
C GLY A 12 -13.48 11.07 -2.42
N TYR A 13 -12.23 10.61 -2.31
CA TYR A 13 -11.88 9.22 -2.07
C TYR A 13 -11.66 8.87 -0.60
N ARG A 14 -11.75 9.85 0.33
CA ARG A 14 -11.42 9.65 1.74
C ARG A 14 -12.09 8.42 2.36
N ALA A 15 -13.39 8.28 2.18
CA ALA A 15 -14.15 7.18 2.78
C ALA A 15 -13.75 5.81 2.21
N ASP A 16 -13.59 5.72 0.89
CA ASP A 16 -13.16 4.49 0.23
C ASP A 16 -11.71 4.11 0.64
N MET A 17 -10.81 5.10 0.69
CA MET A 17 -9.41 4.91 1.09
C MET A 17 -9.31 4.47 2.56
N ALA A 18 -10.06 5.10 3.46
CA ALA A 18 -10.14 4.72 4.86
C ALA A 18 -10.66 3.29 5.01
N LYS A 19 -11.76 2.96 4.30
CA LYS A 19 -12.28 1.60 4.29
C LYS A 19 -11.26 0.58 3.77
N PHE A 20 -10.56 0.91 2.69
CA PHE A 20 -9.53 0.03 2.13
C PHE A 20 -8.40 -0.23 3.14
N LEU A 21 -7.90 0.81 3.82
CA LEU A 21 -6.91 0.66 4.88
C LEU A 21 -7.44 -0.20 6.03
N ARG A 22 -8.68 0.03 6.46
CA ARG A 22 -9.33 -0.80 7.50
C ARG A 22 -9.43 -2.27 7.10
N ASP A 23 -9.78 -2.53 5.83
CA ASP A 23 -9.89 -3.89 5.31
C ASP A 23 -8.51 -4.59 5.28
N MET A 24 -7.43 -3.88 4.98
CA MET A 24 -6.07 -4.43 5.03
C MET A 24 -5.66 -4.74 6.47
N ILE A 25 -5.77 -3.79 7.39
CA ILE A 25 -5.47 -3.98 8.83
C ILE A 25 -6.21 -5.19 9.42
N ALA A 26 -7.43 -5.46 8.96
CA ALA A 26 -8.22 -6.59 9.45
C ALA A 26 -7.72 -7.96 8.96
N ILE A 27 -6.80 -7.98 8.02
CA ILE A 27 -6.21 -9.21 7.47
C ILE A 27 -4.80 -9.37 8.05
N PRO A 28 -4.55 -10.33 8.97
CA PRO A 28 -3.19 -10.61 9.41
C PRO A 28 -2.28 -10.89 8.21
N SER A 29 -1.13 -10.20 8.16
CA SER A 29 -0.22 -10.22 7.02
C SER A 29 1.24 -10.27 7.49
N GLU A 30 1.55 -11.15 8.44
CA GLU A 30 2.94 -11.36 8.83
C GLU A 30 3.75 -11.87 7.62
N SER A 31 5.05 -11.55 7.59
CA SER A 31 5.92 -11.95 6.48
C SER A 31 5.81 -13.43 6.17
N CYS A 32 5.62 -13.77 4.90
CA CYS A 32 5.30 -15.09 4.34
C CYS A 32 3.82 -15.55 4.53
N GLU A 33 2.94 -14.70 5.04
CA GLU A 33 1.50 -14.98 5.21
C GLU A 33 0.62 -13.89 4.54
N GLU A 34 1.16 -13.16 3.54
CA GLU A 34 0.54 -11.98 2.95
C GLU A 34 -0.55 -12.27 1.91
N GLU A 35 -0.83 -13.54 1.59
CA GLU A 35 -1.78 -13.90 0.50
C GLU A 35 -3.14 -13.19 0.62
N GLY A 36 -3.65 -13.05 1.82
CA GLY A 36 -4.95 -12.42 2.09
C GLY A 36 -4.95 -10.93 1.72
N VAL A 37 -3.96 -10.19 2.22
CA VAL A 37 -3.84 -8.74 1.98
C VAL A 37 -3.47 -8.45 0.52
N VAL A 38 -2.62 -9.27 -0.10
CA VAL A 38 -2.28 -9.20 -1.54
C VAL A 38 -3.54 -9.28 -2.41
N LYS A 39 -4.41 -10.25 -2.14
CA LYS A 39 -5.69 -10.40 -2.85
C LYS A 39 -6.63 -9.22 -2.61
N ARG A 40 -6.64 -8.67 -1.39
CA ARG A 40 -7.47 -7.50 -1.07
C ARG A 40 -7.00 -6.26 -1.84
N ILE A 41 -5.68 -6.08 -1.95
CA ILE A 41 -5.08 -4.97 -2.71
C ILE A 41 -5.37 -5.10 -4.20
N ALA A 42 -5.18 -6.30 -4.76
CA ALA A 42 -5.50 -6.56 -6.17
C ALA A 42 -6.96 -6.22 -6.49
N ALA A 43 -7.90 -6.65 -5.65
CA ALA A 43 -9.32 -6.35 -5.83
C ALA A 43 -9.63 -4.85 -5.76
N GLU A 44 -8.92 -4.08 -4.91
CA GLU A 44 -9.09 -2.62 -4.86
C GLU A 44 -8.53 -1.95 -6.11
N MET A 45 -7.36 -2.37 -6.58
CA MET A 45 -6.77 -1.88 -7.84
C MET A 45 -7.70 -2.13 -9.03
N GLU A 46 -8.30 -3.33 -9.12
CA GLU A 46 -9.28 -3.67 -10.16
C GLU A 46 -10.54 -2.78 -10.06
N LYS A 47 -11.10 -2.62 -8.86
CA LYS A 47 -12.23 -1.72 -8.58
C LYS A 47 -11.93 -0.28 -9.02
N LEU A 48 -10.71 0.19 -8.80
CA LEU A 48 -10.26 1.52 -9.18
C LEU A 48 -9.93 1.66 -10.67
N GLY A 49 -10.05 0.59 -11.45
CA GLY A 49 -9.82 0.62 -12.90
C GLY A 49 -8.34 0.80 -13.26
N TYR A 50 -7.45 0.12 -12.58
CA TYR A 50 -6.08 -0.04 -13.02
C TYR A 50 -6.04 -0.73 -14.38
N ASP A 51 -5.14 -0.32 -15.25
CA ASP A 51 -5.07 -0.84 -16.62
C ASP A 51 -4.56 -2.28 -16.64
N LYS A 52 -3.77 -2.68 -15.65
CA LYS A 52 -3.32 -4.05 -15.43
C LYS A 52 -3.03 -4.26 -13.93
N VAL A 53 -3.40 -5.44 -13.45
CA VAL A 53 -3.01 -5.94 -12.11
C VAL A 53 -2.40 -7.31 -12.31
N GLU A 54 -1.24 -7.54 -11.72
CA GLU A 54 -0.51 -8.80 -11.83
C GLU A 54 0.24 -9.14 -10.54
N PHE A 55 0.66 -10.38 -10.42
CA PHE A 55 1.51 -10.87 -9.33
C PHE A 55 2.84 -11.34 -9.91
N ASP A 56 3.92 -11.03 -9.22
CA ASP A 56 5.21 -11.58 -9.59
C ASP A 56 5.47 -12.94 -8.92
N LYS A 57 6.67 -13.49 -9.13
CA LYS A 57 7.04 -14.81 -8.59
C LYS A 57 7.30 -14.82 -7.09
N LEU A 58 7.50 -13.65 -6.47
CA LEU A 58 7.66 -13.51 -5.02
C LEU A 58 6.32 -13.38 -4.31
N GLY A 59 5.26 -13.03 -5.05
CA GLY A 59 3.94 -12.75 -4.51
C GLY A 59 3.60 -11.26 -4.40
N ASN A 60 4.49 -10.37 -4.84
CA ASN A 60 4.19 -8.95 -4.89
C ASN A 60 2.99 -8.68 -5.80
N VAL A 61 2.09 -7.79 -5.39
CA VAL A 61 1.03 -7.28 -6.25
C VAL A 61 1.51 -6.03 -6.96
N ILE A 62 1.30 -5.97 -8.28
CA ILE A 62 1.75 -4.87 -9.14
C ILE A 62 0.56 -4.34 -9.93
N GLY A 63 0.24 -3.08 -9.72
CA GLY A 63 -0.79 -2.36 -10.46
C GLY A 63 -0.20 -1.33 -11.41
N TRP A 64 -0.75 -1.21 -12.61
CA TRP A 64 -0.30 -0.30 -13.64
C TRP A 64 -1.39 0.69 -14.04
N MET A 65 -1.03 1.97 -14.19
CA MET A 65 -1.88 3.02 -14.74
C MET A 65 -1.14 3.87 -15.75
N GLY A 66 -1.79 4.14 -16.88
CA GLY A 66 -1.25 4.94 -17.98
C GLY A 66 -0.49 4.11 -18.99
N GLU A 67 -0.09 4.79 -20.08
CA GLU A 67 0.58 4.20 -21.21
C GLU A 67 1.90 4.91 -21.50
N GLY A 68 2.99 4.18 -21.53
CA GLY A 68 4.31 4.74 -21.84
C GLY A 68 5.45 3.83 -21.46
N ASP A 69 6.63 4.15 -21.97
CA ASP A 69 7.84 3.35 -21.75
C ASP A 69 8.57 3.74 -20.46
N LYS A 70 8.31 4.96 -19.95
CA LYS A 70 8.91 5.45 -18.71
C LYS A 70 8.03 5.10 -17.53
N ILE A 71 8.64 4.62 -16.45
CA ILE A 71 7.93 4.14 -15.26
C ILE A 71 8.19 5.09 -14.08
N ILE A 72 7.10 5.50 -13.44
CA ILE A 72 7.14 6.07 -12.09
C ILE A 72 6.71 4.95 -11.16
N ALA A 73 7.65 4.41 -10.39
CA ALA A 73 7.37 3.34 -9.44
C ALA A 73 7.11 3.91 -8.06
N ILE A 74 6.05 3.42 -7.40
CA ILE A 74 5.71 3.69 -6.01
C ILE A 74 5.63 2.33 -5.34
N ASP A 75 6.46 2.13 -4.32
CA ASP A 75 6.52 0.89 -3.56
C ASP A 75 6.04 1.11 -2.13
N SER A 76 5.26 0.18 -1.62
CA SER A 76 4.84 0.12 -0.22
C SER A 76 4.79 -1.34 0.19
N HIS A 77 5.53 -1.72 1.22
CA HIS A 77 5.43 -3.08 1.73
C HIS A 77 4.08 -3.30 2.43
N ILE A 78 3.62 -4.53 2.39
CA ILE A 78 2.27 -4.90 2.84
C ILE A 78 2.28 -5.96 3.94
N ASP A 79 3.46 -6.52 4.21
CA ASP A 79 3.64 -7.37 5.35
C ASP A 79 3.82 -6.55 6.64
N THR A 80 3.48 -7.15 7.74
CA THR A 80 3.60 -6.54 9.07
C THR A 80 4.40 -7.44 10.00
N VAL A 81 5.02 -6.85 11.02
CA VAL A 81 5.52 -7.64 12.15
C VAL A 81 4.36 -8.13 12.99
N GLY A 82 4.55 -9.25 13.69
CA GLY A 82 3.56 -9.82 14.61
C GLY A 82 3.12 -8.83 15.69
N ILE A 83 1.93 -9.03 16.23
CA ILE A 83 1.33 -8.14 17.25
C ILE A 83 2.03 -8.20 18.60
N GLY A 84 2.86 -9.21 18.84
CA GLY A 84 3.52 -9.39 20.13
C GLY A 84 2.54 -9.66 21.27
N ASN A 85 2.75 -9.01 22.43
CA ASN A 85 1.86 -9.17 23.57
C ASN A 85 0.60 -8.31 23.38
N ILE A 86 -0.55 -8.96 23.25
CA ILE A 86 -1.86 -8.31 23.06
C ILE A 86 -2.20 -7.30 24.17
N ASN A 87 -1.70 -7.50 25.40
CA ASN A 87 -1.96 -6.61 26.50
C ASN A 87 -1.25 -5.24 26.37
N ASN A 88 -0.32 -5.09 25.44
CA ASN A 88 0.34 -3.82 25.14
C ASN A 88 -0.45 -2.94 24.16
N TRP A 89 -1.58 -3.42 23.67
CA TRP A 89 -2.41 -2.70 22.71
C TRP A 89 -3.59 -2.03 23.42
N GLU A 90 -3.91 -0.79 23.02
CA GLU A 90 -5.07 -0.05 23.53
C GLU A 90 -6.40 -0.61 23.02
N ALA A 91 -6.36 -1.27 21.87
CA ALA A 91 -7.48 -1.95 21.26
C ALA A 91 -6.99 -3.20 20.50
N ASP A 92 -7.91 -4.04 20.05
CA ASP A 92 -7.58 -5.19 19.22
C ASP A 92 -6.79 -4.72 17.97
N PRO A 93 -5.55 -5.20 17.75
CA PRO A 93 -4.69 -4.69 16.68
C PRO A 93 -5.21 -4.93 15.26
N TYR A 94 -6.08 -5.90 15.05
CA TYR A 94 -6.69 -6.19 13.74
C TYR A 94 -8.08 -5.56 13.57
N LYS A 95 -8.90 -5.53 14.64
CA LYS A 95 -10.15 -4.77 14.60
C LYS A 95 -9.88 -3.27 14.66
N GLY A 96 -8.97 -2.85 15.52
CA GLY A 96 -8.65 -1.47 15.74
C GLY A 96 -9.88 -0.60 16.04
N TYR A 97 -9.74 0.68 15.79
CA TYR A 97 -10.85 1.64 15.78
C TYR A 97 -10.59 2.72 14.72
N GLU A 98 -11.65 3.42 14.36
CA GLU A 98 -11.60 4.56 13.45
C GLU A 98 -12.32 5.76 14.09
N THR A 99 -11.70 6.92 13.98
CA THR A 99 -12.29 8.22 14.30
C THR A 99 -12.25 9.10 13.06
N GLU A 100 -12.66 10.36 13.16
CA GLU A 100 -12.56 11.31 12.06
C GLU A 100 -11.12 11.48 11.54
N ASP A 101 -10.13 11.40 12.42
CA ASP A 101 -8.72 11.71 12.12
C ASP A 101 -7.77 10.53 12.27
N ILE A 102 -8.19 9.41 12.85
CA ILE A 102 -7.30 8.31 13.21
C ILE A 102 -7.89 6.98 12.75
N ILE A 103 -7.04 6.18 12.11
CA ILE A 103 -7.26 4.75 11.90
C ILE A 103 -6.19 4.02 12.72
N TYR A 104 -6.61 3.22 13.68
CA TYR A 104 -5.74 2.50 14.60
C TYR A 104 -5.75 1.00 14.30
N GLY A 105 -4.56 0.41 14.23
CA GLY A 105 -4.36 -1.03 14.06
C GLY A 105 -2.97 -1.38 13.58
N ARG A 106 -2.65 -2.68 13.57
CA ARG A 106 -1.38 -3.19 13.03
C ARG A 106 -1.28 -2.87 11.54
N GLY A 107 -0.12 -2.37 11.09
CA GLY A 107 0.09 -1.99 9.69
C GLY A 107 -0.42 -0.60 9.33
N GLY A 108 -1.27 0.04 10.15
CA GLY A 108 -1.90 1.31 9.82
C GLY A 108 -0.93 2.44 9.45
N SER A 109 0.24 2.48 10.07
CA SER A 109 1.32 3.42 9.78
C SER A 109 2.45 2.78 8.96
N ASP A 110 2.79 1.54 9.25
CA ASP A 110 3.92 0.82 8.67
C ASP A 110 3.48 -0.56 8.13
N GLN A 111 3.16 -0.68 6.80
CA GLN A 111 3.10 0.44 5.86
C GLN A 111 1.82 0.40 5.00
N GLU A 112 0.73 -0.23 5.48
CA GLU A 112 -0.53 -0.34 4.73
C GLU A 112 -1.18 1.03 4.44
N GLY A 113 -0.95 2.02 5.33
CA GLY A 113 -1.37 3.40 5.09
C GLY A 113 -0.70 4.00 3.86
N GLY A 114 0.60 3.71 3.66
CA GLY A 114 1.36 4.06 2.45
C GLY A 114 0.78 3.37 1.21
N MET A 115 0.44 2.08 1.33
CA MET A 115 -0.19 1.31 0.24
C MET A 115 -1.55 1.89 -0.16
N ALA A 116 -2.38 2.25 0.81
CA ALA A 116 -3.66 2.89 0.53
C ALA A 116 -3.48 4.23 -0.19
N ALA A 117 -2.54 5.06 0.29
CA ALA A 117 -2.23 6.35 -0.33
C ALA A 117 -1.67 6.21 -1.75
N ALA A 118 -0.77 5.26 -1.99
CA ALA A 118 -0.19 4.98 -3.31
C ALA A 118 -1.26 4.52 -4.31
N THR A 119 -2.12 3.59 -3.89
CA THR A 119 -3.18 3.02 -4.72
C THR A 119 -4.18 4.08 -5.16
N TYR A 120 -4.65 4.92 -4.25
CA TYR A 120 -5.58 5.99 -4.60
C TYR A 120 -4.90 7.19 -5.24
N GLY A 121 -3.63 7.46 -4.89
CA GLY A 121 -2.82 8.51 -5.52
C GLY A 121 -2.66 8.29 -7.03
N ALA A 122 -2.35 7.07 -7.45
CA ALA A 122 -2.26 6.72 -8.86
C ALA A 122 -3.62 6.90 -9.58
N ARG A 123 -4.73 6.53 -8.94
CA ARG A 123 -6.08 6.75 -9.48
C ARG A 123 -6.39 8.25 -9.63
N ILE A 124 -6.09 9.06 -8.63
CA ILE A 124 -6.28 10.53 -8.68
C ILE A 124 -5.44 11.15 -9.80
N MET A 125 -4.21 10.69 -9.99
CA MET A 125 -3.37 11.16 -11.10
C MET A 125 -4.01 10.84 -12.46
N LYS A 126 -4.62 9.67 -12.62
CA LYS A 126 -5.35 9.30 -13.84
C LYS A 126 -6.60 10.16 -14.02
N ASP A 127 -7.42 10.34 -12.99
CA ASP A 127 -8.65 11.13 -13.04
C ASP A 127 -8.42 12.59 -13.41
N LEU A 128 -7.29 13.15 -13.00
CA LEU A 128 -6.93 14.55 -13.23
C LEU A 128 -6.00 14.78 -14.42
N ASP A 129 -5.75 13.72 -15.22
CA ASP A 129 -4.83 13.76 -16.38
C ASP A 129 -3.43 14.28 -16.01
N LEU A 130 -2.92 13.81 -14.85
CA LEU A 130 -1.61 14.22 -14.32
C LEU A 130 -0.48 13.24 -14.64
N ILE A 131 -0.78 12.10 -15.26
CA ILE A 131 0.25 11.17 -15.71
C ILE A 131 0.94 11.79 -16.94
N PRO A 132 2.26 12.08 -16.88
CA PRO A 132 2.90 12.76 -18.01
C PRO A 132 2.90 11.87 -19.25
N GLN A 133 2.82 12.49 -20.43
CA GLN A 133 2.90 11.78 -21.70
C GLN A 133 4.18 10.93 -21.79
N GLY A 134 4.02 9.68 -22.19
CA GLY A 134 5.11 8.71 -22.29
C GLY A 134 5.50 8.05 -20.96
N TYR A 135 4.75 8.33 -19.87
CA TYR A 135 4.91 7.69 -18.57
C TYR A 135 3.73 6.80 -18.24
N ARG A 136 4.00 5.82 -17.39
CA ARG A 136 3.00 5.03 -16.67
C ARG A 136 3.40 4.91 -15.20
N ILE A 137 2.40 4.75 -14.34
CA ILE A 137 2.62 4.54 -12.91
C ILE A 137 2.60 3.03 -12.64
N MET A 138 3.55 2.59 -11.84
CA MET A 138 3.61 1.25 -11.26
C MET A 138 3.45 1.38 -9.75
N VAL A 139 2.39 0.80 -9.20
CA VAL A 139 2.22 0.69 -7.75
C VAL A 139 2.51 -0.75 -7.36
N VAL A 140 3.44 -0.93 -6.42
CA VAL A 140 3.87 -2.24 -5.94
C VAL A 140 3.48 -2.39 -4.49
N GLY A 141 2.79 -3.48 -4.16
CA GLY A 141 2.65 -3.97 -2.80
C GLY A 141 3.67 -5.09 -2.59
N SER A 142 4.78 -4.75 -1.94
CA SER A 142 5.89 -5.67 -1.76
C SER A 142 5.70 -6.54 -0.52
N VAL A 143 6.07 -7.82 -0.62
CA VAL A 143 6.01 -8.81 0.45
C VAL A 143 7.37 -8.97 1.14
N GLN A 144 7.38 -9.49 2.37
CA GLN A 144 8.58 -9.92 3.12
C GLN A 144 9.59 -8.79 3.44
N GLU A 145 9.15 -7.54 3.51
CA GLU A 145 10.04 -6.45 3.91
C GLU A 145 10.31 -6.46 5.42
N ALA A 146 9.26 -6.62 6.23
CA ALA A 146 9.31 -6.45 7.68
C ALA A 146 10.29 -7.41 8.39
N VAL A 147 10.55 -8.59 7.82
CA VAL A 147 11.51 -9.57 8.35
C VAL A 147 12.79 -9.62 7.53
N SER A 148 12.72 -9.47 6.21
CA SER A 148 13.88 -9.59 5.32
C SER A 148 14.81 -8.37 5.36
N TYR A 149 14.33 -7.22 5.79
CA TYR A 149 15.16 -6.03 5.99
C TYR A 149 16.35 -6.27 6.93
N THR A 150 16.20 -7.14 7.90
CA THR A 150 17.30 -7.58 8.78
C THR A 150 18.39 -8.31 8.01
N HIS A 151 18.04 -9.10 7.01
CA HIS A 151 18.99 -9.82 6.16
C HIS A 151 19.68 -8.92 5.13
N LEU A 152 18.94 -8.00 4.51
CA LEU A 152 19.50 -7.02 3.58
C LEU A 152 20.49 -6.07 4.27
N ARG A 153 20.18 -5.62 5.46
CA ARG A 153 21.08 -4.78 6.27
C ARG A 153 22.36 -5.50 6.69
N ALA A 154 22.30 -6.80 6.97
CA ALA A 154 23.46 -7.61 7.27
C ALA A 154 24.41 -7.71 6.06
N HIS A 155 23.88 -7.72 4.84
CA HIS A 155 24.67 -7.70 3.61
C HIS A 155 25.27 -6.31 3.30
N GLU A 156 24.58 -5.22 3.61
CA GLU A 156 25.10 -3.86 3.43
C GLU A 156 26.23 -3.53 4.42
N THR A 157 26.10 -3.93 5.67
CA THR A 157 27.17 -3.72 6.68
C THR A 157 28.42 -4.55 6.41
N GLY A 158 28.32 -5.66 5.70
CA GLY A 158 29.47 -6.47 5.26
C GLY A 158 30.30 -5.84 4.13
N ARG A 159 29.80 -4.79 3.47
CA ARG A 159 30.52 -4.05 2.40
C ARG A 159 31.27 -2.82 2.91
N ASN A 160 31.01 -2.37 4.11
CA ASN A 160 31.59 -1.17 4.71
C ASN A 160 32.62 -1.46 5.80
N LEU A 161 33.08 -2.70 5.90
CA LEU A 161 34.21 -3.18 6.69
C LEU A 161 35.34 -3.65 5.75
#